data_72b15662811e75e3c34b6f6cbc425eff
#
_entry.id   72b15662811e75e3c34b6f6cbc425eff
#
_cell.length_a   1.000
_cell.length_b   1.000
_cell.length_c   1.000
_cell.angle_alpha   90.00
_cell.angle_beta   90.00
_cell.angle_gamma   90.00
#
_symmetry.space_group_name_H-M   'P 1'
#
loop_
_entity.id
_entity.type
_entity.pdbx_description
1 polymer ?
#
loop_
_entity_poly.entity_id
_entity_poly.type
_entity_poly.pdbx_seq_one_letter_code
_entity_poly.pdbx_strand_id
1 'polypeptide(L)'
;MDELGVGLIGTGFMGRAHALAFRSVGAVFELPVRLRLAALADADGQRAAQCAKAWGFAQAHADWRQLIDDPQVGLVAITTPNHLHFPMAMAALAAGKAVYCEKPLAVTSEQAGQMHQAAQAAGVVTRVGYNYQHNPLIVLARELIGNGELGQLVSFQGEFSEDFMADPDSPWTWRCDPQQAGGALADLGSHLLAMARFLMGPVAAVCADTHTVHQERPVRAGAPERRAIAVDDQAHALLRFTNGARGSVGSNWIKHGYKNHLAFEISGTLGTLAFDQERLNELRLYRAGQPGFQRLLAGPALPGYAAFSPAPGHQLGYNELKTLEVQELLMAMCGQGRDGTDFQEAWEVERLAAAIRLAAQEQRWITL
;
A
#
# COMPACT_ATOMS: atom_id res chain seq x y z
N MET A 1 27.80 2.28 14.85
CA MET A 1 26.46 2.24 14.24
C MET A 1 26.65 1.48 12.94
N ASP A 2 25.98 0.36 12.80
CA ASP A 2 26.07 -0.48 11.59
C ASP A 2 25.52 0.28 10.40
N GLU A 3 26.05 -0.01 9.21
CA GLU A 3 25.59 0.62 7.96
C GLU A 3 24.73 -0.37 7.17
N LEU A 4 23.57 0.06 6.69
CA LEU A 4 22.68 -0.71 5.83
C LEU A 4 22.64 -0.09 4.43
N GLY A 5 23.13 -0.83 3.45
CA GLY A 5 23.02 -0.45 2.04
C GLY A 5 21.60 -0.70 1.49
N VAL A 6 21.04 0.31 0.86
CA VAL A 6 19.73 0.25 0.21
C VAL A 6 19.92 0.18 -1.29
N GLY A 7 19.28 -0.81 -1.93
CA GLY A 7 19.09 -0.92 -3.36
C GLY A 7 17.66 -0.55 -3.75
N LEU A 8 17.47 0.29 -4.77
CA LEU A 8 16.16 0.70 -5.27
C LEU A 8 15.99 0.27 -6.73
N ILE A 9 14.94 -0.49 -7.03
CA ILE A 9 14.61 -0.93 -8.38
C ILE A 9 13.36 -0.19 -8.86
N GLY A 10 13.50 0.57 -9.96
CA GLY A 10 12.45 1.39 -10.55
C GLY A 10 12.59 2.87 -10.27
N THR A 11 12.44 3.71 -11.30
CA THR A 11 12.61 5.17 -11.25
C THR A 11 11.31 5.94 -11.51
N GLY A 12 10.16 5.25 -11.41
CA GLY A 12 8.84 5.85 -11.56
C GLY A 12 8.44 6.74 -10.37
N PHE A 13 7.15 7.08 -10.30
CA PHE A 13 6.61 7.90 -9.20
C PHE A 13 6.94 7.30 -7.82
N MET A 14 6.69 5.98 -7.64
CA MET A 14 6.98 5.31 -6.37
C MET A 14 8.48 5.21 -6.08
N GLY A 15 9.31 4.98 -7.10
CA GLY A 15 10.77 5.01 -6.93
C GLY A 15 11.26 6.34 -6.39
N ARG A 16 10.72 7.45 -6.89
CA ARG A 16 11.04 8.79 -6.37
C ARG A 16 10.56 8.98 -4.93
N ALA A 17 9.36 8.51 -4.58
CA ALA A 17 8.83 8.61 -3.23
C ALA A 17 9.68 7.80 -2.23
N HIS A 18 10.08 6.56 -2.59
CA HIS A 18 10.99 5.75 -1.78
C HIS A 18 12.37 6.40 -1.63
N ALA A 19 12.96 6.91 -2.71
CA ALA A 19 14.26 7.59 -2.65
C ALA A 19 14.20 8.80 -1.71
N LEU A 20 13.12 9.59 -1.75
CA LEU A 20 12.90 10.70 -0.84
C LEU A 20 12.80 10.23 0.61
N ALA A 21 12.01 9.19 0.89
CA ALA A 21 11.84 8.64 2.22
C ALA A 21 13.16 8.09 2.79
N PHE A 22 13.93 7.32 2.02
CA PHE A 22 15.25 6.82 2.44
C PHE A 22 16.26 7.94 2.73
N ARG A 23 16.20 9.05 1.98
CA ARG A 23 17.06 10.22 2.24
C ARG A 23 16.65 11.00 3.47
N SER A 24 15.35 11.07 3.74
CA SER A 24 14.80 11.94 4.78
C SER A 24 14.77 11.26 6.14
N VAL A 25 14.60 9.94 6.19
CA VAL A 25 14.31 9.21 7.43
C VAL A 25 15.38 9.41 8.51
N GLY A 26 16.66 9.41 8.15
CA GLY A 26 17.76 9.62 9.11
C GLY A 26 17.95 11.08 9.53
N ALA A 27 17.33 12.04 8.83
CA ALA A 27 17.29 13.44 9.24
C ALA A 27 16.09 13.74 10.15
N VAL A 28 15.05 12.90 10.08
CA VAL A 28 13.80 13.06 10.84
C VAL A 28 13.81 12.23 12.12
N PHE A 29 14.38 11.04 12.08
CA PHE A 29 14.36 10.07 13.19
C PHE A 29 15.76 9.65 13.61
N GLU A 30 15.93 9.41 14.92
CA GLU A 30 17.08 8.66 15.41
C GLU A 30 16.90 7.18 15.03
N LEU A 31 17.82 6.67 14.24
CA LEU A 31 17.77 5.30 13.72
C LEU A 31 18.86 4.44 14.36
N PRO A 32 18.60 3.16 14.63
CA PRO A 32 19.60 2.24 15.15
C PRO A 32 20.67 1.89 14.10
N VAL A 33 20.43 2.18 12.82
CA VAL A 33 21.29 1.87 11.68
C VAL A 33 21.47 3.10 10.81
N ARG A 34 22.66 3.28 10.21
CA ARG A 34 22.91 4.32 9.21
C ARG A 34 22.56 3.81 7.82
N LEU A 35 21.72 4.52 7.08
CA LEU A 35 21.42 4.17 5.70
C LEU A 35 22.49 4.68 4.73
N ARG A 36 22.84 3.84 3.76
CA ARG A 36 23.60 4.21 2.58
C ARG A 36 22.79 3.87 1.33
N LEU A 37 22.56 4.84 0.47
CA LEU A 37 21.93 4.62 -0.83
C LEU A 37 22.95 3.98 -1.76
N ALA A 38 22.97 2.64 -1.81
CA ALA A 38 24.03 1.86 -2.43
C ALA A 38 23.90 1.81 -3.94
N ALA A 39 22.75 1.35 -4.44
CA ALA A 39 22.55 1.12 -5.87
C ALA A 39 21.10 1.44 -6.28
N LEU A 40 20.94 1.90 -7.52
CA LEU A 40 19.66 2.13 -8.17
C LEU A 40 19.64 1.40 -9.51
N ALA A 41 18.53 0.72 -9.83
CA ALA A 41 18.38 0.01 -11.10
C ALA A 41 17.08 0.43 -11.82
N ASP A 42 17.16 0.58 -13.13
CA ASP A 42 16.02 0.75 -14.04
C ASP A 42 16.38 0.14 -15.40
N ALA A 43 15.40 -0.43 -16.11
CA ALA A 43 15.62 -1.00 -17.45
C ALA A 43 16.16 0.02 -18.46
N ASP A 44 15.87 1.31 -18.26
CA ASP A 44 16.52 2.42 -18.94
C ASP A 44 17.78 2.84 -18.15
N GLY A 45 18.93 2.33 -18.56
CA GLY A 45 20.23 2.60 -17.89
C GLY A 45 20.62 4.07 -17.88
N GLN A 46 20.22 4.88 -18.87
CA GLN A 46 20.47 6.31 -18.89
C GLN A 46 19.64 7.01 -17.80
N ARG A 47 18.38 6.66 -17.68
CA ARG A 47 17.49 7.13 -16.65
C ARG A 47 17.95 6.68 -15.27
N ALA A 48 18.38 5.42 -15.12
CA ALA A 48 18.98 4.93 -13.88
C ALA A 48 20.16 5.79 -13.42
N ALA A 49 21.11 6.10 -14.33
CA ALA A 49 22.27 6.95 -14.02
C ALA A 49 21.87 8.38 -13.63
N GLN A 50 20.92 8.99 -14.34
CA GLN A 50 20.42 10.34 -14.03
C GLN A 50 19.73 10.37 -12.65
N CYS A 51 18.86 9.39 -12.37
CA CYS A 51 18.15 9.30 -11.10
C CYS A 51 19.11 8.96 -9.94
N ALA A 52 20.06 8.06 -10.11
CA ALA A 52 21.05 7.76 -9.10
C ALA A 52 21.82 8.99 -8.68
N LYS A 53 22.33 9.78 -9.64
CA LYS A 53 23.01 11.05 -9.38
C LYS A 53 22.10 12.06 -8.65
N ALA A 54 20.84 12.20 -9.10
CA ALA A 54 19.90 13.18 -8.52
C ALA A 54 19.44 12.80 -7.12
N TRP A 55 19.26 11.48 -6.87
CA TRP A 55 18.73 10.96 -5.60
C TRP A 55 19.82 10.53 -4.61
N GLY A 56 21.11 10.56 -5.03
CA GLY A 56 22.25 10.31 -4.17
C GLY A 56 22.60 8.83 -3.99
N PHE A 57 22.24 7.97 -4.95
CA PHE A 57 22.70 6.58 -4.98
C PHE A 57 24.13 6.50 -5.51
N ALA A 58 24.96 5.63 -4.91
CA ALA A 58 26.36 5.49 -5.26
C ALA A 58 26.58 4.83 -6.64
N GLN A 59 25.69 3.89 -7.02
CA GLN A 59 25.78 3.12 -8.25
C GLN A 59 24.45 3.16 -9.02
N ALA A 60 24.54 2.94 -10.35
CA ALA A 60 23.39 2.81 -11.24
C ALA A 60 23.56 1.60 -12.16
N HIS A 61 22.49 0.81 -12.33
CA HIS A 61 22.49 -0.39 -13.15
C HIS A 61 21.31 -0.40 -14.13
N ALA A 62 21.52 -0.94 -15.33
CA ALA A 62 20.45 -1.23 -16.30
C ALA A 62 19.77 -2.58 -16.03
N ASP A 63 20.47 -3.50 -15.35
CA ASP A 63 19.94 -4.80 -14.92
C ASP A 63 19.85 -4.84 -13.37
N TRP A 64 18.64 -5.04 -12.87
CA TRP A 64 18.35 -5.15 -11.45
C TRP A 64 19.07 -6.32 -10.75
N ARG A 65 19.50 -7.35 -11.49
CA ARG A 65 20.25 -8.48 -10.96
C ARG A 65 21.61 -8.04 -10.40
N GLN A 66 22.27 -7.09 -11.08
CA GLN A 66 23.52 -6.52 -10.61
C GLN A 66 23.36 -5.80 -9.26
N LEU A 67 22.21 -5.16 -9.02
CA LEU A 67 21.90 -4.56 -7.72
C LEU A 67 21.67 -5.63 -6.66
N ILE A 68 20.98 -6.73 -6.98
CA ILE A 68 20.74 -7.83 -6.04
C ILE A 68 22.05 -8.57 -5.70
N ASP A 69 22.94 -8.73 -6.68
CA ASP A 69 24.24 -9.39 -6.48
C ASP A 69 25.26 -8.53 -5.71
N ASP A 70 25.01 -7.23 -5.56
CA ASP A 70 25.90 -6.32 -4.81
C ASP A 70 25.89 -6.70 -3.30
N PRO A 71 27.03 -7.14 -2.73
CA PRO A 71 27.11 -7.50 -1.31
C PRO A 71 26.92 -6.30 -0.37
N GLN A 72 27.03 -5.09 -0.88
CA GLN A 72 26.78 -3.86 -0.12
C GLN A 72 25.31 -3.50 0.02
N VAL A 73 24.40 -4.18 -0.69
CA VAL A 73 22.97 -4.01 -0.59
C VAL A 73 22.40 -5.03 0.40
N GLY A 74 21.81 -4.57 1.50
CA GLY A 74 21.15 -5.39 2.50
C GLY A 74 19.62 -5.31 2.44
N LEU A 75 19.07 -4.20 1.90
CA LEU A 75 17.64 -3.98 1.70
C LEU A 75 17.37 -3.67 0.22
N VAL A 76 16.47 -4.41 -0.41
CA VAL A 76 16.02 -4.19 -1.79
C VAL A 76 14.60 -3.59 -1.77
N ALA A 77 14.45 -2.37 -2.27
CA ALA A 77 13.17 -1.74 -2.50
C ALA A 77 12.73 -1.93 -3.97
N ILE A 78 11.54 -2.49 -4.18
CA ILE A 78 10.99 -2.82 -5.51
C ILE A 78 9.80 -1.90 -5.78
N THR A 79 9.92 -1.04 -6.80
CA THR A 79 8.94 -0.01 -7.17
C THR A 79 8.60 -0.04 -8.67
N THR A 80 8.70 -1.22 -9.26
CA THR A 80 8.47 -1.52 -10.67
C THR A 80 6.98 -1.76 -10.97
N PRO A 81 6.57 -1.96 -12.24
CA PRO A 81 5.26 -2.50 -12.55
C PRO A 81 5.01 -3.86 -11.88
N ASN A 82 3.75 -4.12 -11.50
CA ASN A 82 3.35 -5.23 -10.61
C ASN A 82 3.86 -6.62 -11.05
N HIS A 83 3.85 -6.92 -12.37
CA HIS A 83 4.28 -8.21 -12.89
C HIS A 83 5.78 -8.51 -12.66
N LEU A 84 6.57 -7.50 -12.32
CA LEU A 84 8.00 -7.62 -12.02
C LEU A 84 8.29 -7.82 -10.52
N HIS A 85 7.30 -7.61 -9.64
CA HIS A 85 7.49 -7.76 -8.21
C HIS A 85 7.94 -9.18 -7.84
N PHE A 86 7.23 -10.19 -8.35
CA PHE A 86 7.51 -11.60 -8.03
C PHE A 86 8.94 -12.03 -8.39
N PRO A 87 9.44 -11.93 -9.66
CA PRO A 87 10.78 -12.38 -9.97
C PRO A 87 11.87 -11.60 -9.24
N MET A 88 11.69 -10.30 -9.00
CA MET A 88 12.67 -9.47 -8.30
C MET A 88 12.73 -9.78 -6.80
N ALA A 89 11.56 -9.92 -6.16
CA ALA A 89 11.50 -10.28 -4.74
C ALA A 89 12.05 -11.69 -4.48
N MET A 90 11.69 -12.67 -5.32
CA MET A 90 12.22 -14.03 -5.20
C MET A 90 13.75 -14.08 -5.31
N ALA A 91 14.33 -13.31 -6.25
CA ALA A 91 15.78 -13.21 -6.39
C ALA A 91 16.44 -12.54 -5.16
N ALA A 92 15.84 -11.45 -4.65
CA ALA A 92 16.36 -10.77 -3.45
C ALA A 92 16.30 -11.67 -2.20
N LEU A 93 15.20 -12.40 -2.02
CA LEU A 93 15.01 -13.36 -0.93
C LEU A 93 16.02 -14.52 -1.03
N ALA A 94 16.25 -15.05 -2.23
CA ALA A 94 17.25 -16.10 -2.47
C ALA A 94 18.68 -15.62 -2.16
N ALA A 95 18.95 -14.31 -2.32
CA ALA A 95 20.21 -13.67 -1.93
C ALA A 95 20.27 -13.28 -0.44
N GLY A 96 19.26 -13.65 0.38
CA GLY A 96 19.21 -13.37 1.81
C GLY A 96 19.03 -11.89 2.15
N LYS A 97 18.44 -11.10 1.24
CA LYS A 97 18.25 -9.66 1.43
C LYS A 97 16.85 -9.35 1.95
N ALA A 98 16.73 -8.35 2.83
CA ALA A 98 15.44 -7.80 3.22
C ALA A 98 14.74 -7.18 1.99
N VAL A 99 13.40 -7.29 1.92
CA VAL A 99 12.65 -6.82 0.76
C VAL A 99 11.54 -5.86 1.17
N TYR A 100 11.53 -4.70 0.53
CA TYR A 100 10.45 -3.73 0.59
C TYR A 100 9.80 -3.62 -0.80
N CYS A 101 8.65 -4.26 -0.99
CA CYS A 101 7.95 -4.31 -2.27
C CYS A 101 6.76 -3.36 -2.30
N GLU A 102 6.52 -2.67 -3.42
CA GLU A 102 5.29 -1.92 -3.61
C GLU A 102 4.08 -2.85 -3.73
N LYS A 103 2.91 -2.29 -3.48
CA LYS A 103 1.61 -2.95 -3.62
C LYS A 103 1.12 -2.93 -5.10
N PRO A 104 0.25 -3.84 -5.52
CA PRO A 104 -0.04 -5.13 -4.89
C PRO A 104 1.21 -6.01 -4.83
N LEU A 105 1.29 -6.94 -3.86
CA LEU A 105 2.50 -7.73 -3.66
C LEU A 105 2.88 -8.54 -4.90
N ALA A 106 1.88 -9.12 -5.58
CA ALA A 106 2.06 -9.90 -6.79
C ALA A 106 0.84 -9.80 -7.73
N VAL A 107 0.93 -10.37 -8.91
CA VAL A 107 -0.18 -10.44 -9.88
C VAL A 107 -1.25 -11.43 -9.44
N THR A 108 -0.85 -12.53 -8.77
CA THR A 108 -1.76 -13.56 -8.28
C THR A 108 -1.50 -13.89 -6.81
N SER A 109 -2.53 -14.40 -6.13
CA SER A 109 -2.41 -14.84 -4.73
C SER A 109 -1.43 -16.01 -4.55
N GLU A 110 -1.26 -16.86 -5.57
CA GLU A 110 -0.31 -17.97 -5.58
C GLU A 110 1.13 -17.45 -5.59
N GLN A 111 1.43 -16.45 -6.42
CA GLN A 111 2.75 -15.78 -6.43
C GLN A 111 3.03 -15.11 -5.07
N ALA A 112 2.05 -14.39 -4.50
CA ALA A 112 2.18 -13.78 -3.19
C ALA A 112 2.47 -14.83 -2.09
N GLY A 113 1.79 -16.00 -2.15
CA GLY A 113 2.03 -17.12 -1.25
C GLY A 113 3.44 -17.70 -1.38
N GLN A 114 3.96 -17.83 -2.61
CA GLN A 114 5.35 -18.26 -2.84
C GLN A 114 6.36 -17.25 -2.30
N MET A 115 6.10 -15.95 -2.48
CA MET A 115 6.95 -14.88 -1.91
C MET A 115 6.96 -14.93 -0.38
N HIS A 116 5.80 -15.12 0.26
CA HIS A 116 5.71 -15.30 1.71
C HIS A 116 6.52 -16.52 2.19
N GLN A 117 6.35 -17.68 1.55
CA GLN A 117 7.10 -18.89 1.89
C GLN A 117 8.63 -18.70 1.73
N ALA A 118 9.05 -18.05 0.63
CA ALA A 118 10.46 -17.74 0.41
C ALA A 118 11.02 -16.77 1.46
N ALA A 119 10.24 -15.78 1.88
CA ALA A 119 10.62 -14.84 2.95
C ALA A 119 10.79 -15.55 4.30
N GLN A 120 9.88 -16.47 4.65
CA GLN A 120 10.00 -17.31 5.85
C GLN A 120 11.25 -18.18 5.80
N ALA A 121 11.52 -18.83 4.67
CA ALA A 121 12.71 -19.68 4.50
C ALA A 121 14.03 -18.88 4.58
N ALA A 122 14.04 -17.65 4.05
CA ALA A 122 15.19 -16.76 4.12
C ALA A 122 15.41 -16.14 5.51
N GLY A 123 14.37 -16.09 6.35
CA GLY A 123 14.44 -15.50 7.69
C GLY A 123 14.72 -13.99 7.68
N VAL A 124 14.30 -13.29 6.62
CA VAL A 124 14.54 -11.85 6.43
C VAL A 124 13.29 -11.04 6.64
N VAL A 125 13.47 -9.76 7.02
CA VAL A 125 12.35 -8.82 7.15
C VAL A 125 11.79 -8.46 5.77
N THR A 126 10.47 -8.45 5.65
CA THR A 126 9.76 -8.00 4.46
C THR A 126 8.74 -6.92 4.79
N ARG A 127 8.45 -6.06 3.82
CA ARG A 127 7.44 -5.00 3.91
C ARG A 127 6.73 -4.83 2.57
N VAL A 128 5.44 -4.49 2.60
CA VAL A 128 4.67 -4.09 1.41
C VAL A 128 4.17 -2.67 1.57
N GLY A 129 4.21 -1.90 0.49
CA GLY A 129 4.02 -0.46 0.45
C GLY A 129 2.59 0.05 0.73
N TYR A 130 1.98 -0.37 1.82
CA TYR A 130 0.68 0.13 2.28
C TYR A 130 0.83 1.35 3.19
N ASN A 131 1.48 2.39 2.68
CA ASN A 131 1.90 3.58 3.42
C ASN A 131 0.77 4.32 4.18
N TYR A 132 -0.49 4.20 3.76
CA TYR A 132 -1.61 4.86 4.45
C TYR A 132 -1.87 4.30 5.85
N GLN A 133 -1.48 3.06 6.14
CA GLN A 133 -1.58 2.46 7.48
C GLN A 133 -0.64 3.13 8.50
N HIS A 134 0.39 3.84 8.02
CA HIS A 134 1.36 4.55 8.86
C HIS A 134 0.96 6.00 9.18
N ASN A 135 -0.23 6.44 8.73
CA ASN A 135 -0.80 7.72 9.17
C ASN A 135 -1.01 7.70 10.68
N PRO A 136 -0.48 8.69 11.45
CA PRO A 136 -0.62 8.73 12.91
C PRO A 136 -2.06 8.63 13.42
N LEU A 137 -3.05 9.15 12.64
CA LEU A 137 -4.46 9.03 12.99
C LEU A 137 -5.04 7.63 12.70
N ILE A 138 -4.51 6.91 11.71
CA ILE A 138 -4.87 5.50 11.47
C ILE A 138 -4.27 4.61 12.57
N VAL A 139 -3.05 4.89 13.00
CA VAL A 139 -2.45 4.22 14.16
C VAL A 139 -3.29 4.47 15.42
N LEU A 140 -3.70 5.73 15.67
CA LEU A 140 -4.62 6.08 16.75
C LEU A 140 -5.97 5.34 16.62
N ALA A 141 -6.54 5.28 15.43
CA ALA A 141 -7.80 4.55 15.20
C ALA A 141 -7.66 3.07 15.59
N ARG A 142 -6.55 2.42 15.23
CA ARG A 142 -6.25 1.03 15.61
C ARG A 142 -6.10 0.88 17.13
N GLU A 143 -5.45 1.83 17.80
CA GLU A 143 -5.31 1.86 19.27
C GLU A 143 -6.67 2.02 19.95
N LEU A 144 -7.52 2.94 19.50
CA LEU A 144 -8.87 3.15 20.04
C LEU A 144 -9.74 1.90 19.90
N ILE A 145 -9.67 1.21 18.76
CA ILE A 145 -10.35 -0.07 18.50
C ILE A 145 -9.81 -1.14 19.47
N GLY A 146 -8.48 -1.29 19.54
CA GLY A 146 -7.83 -2.29 20.39
C GLY A 146 -8.09 -2.09 21.87
N ASN A 147 -8.24 -0.85 22.32
CA ASN A 147 -8.61 -0.50 23.71
C ASN A 147 -10.10 -0.66 24.01
N GLY A 148 -10.92 -1.07 23.03
CA GLY A 148 -12.35 -1.30 23.20
C GLY A 148 -13.20 -0.03 23.25
N GLU A 149 -12.69 1.13 22.85
CA GLU A 149 -13.44 2.40 22.89
C GLU A 149 -14.68 2.41 21.98
N LEU A 150 -14.70 1.58 20.94
CA LEU A 150 -15.89 1.40 20.11
C LEU A 150 -16.82 0.28 20.61
N GLY A 151 -16.42 -0.46 21.66
CA GLY A 151 -17.11 -1.68 22.09
C GLY A 151 -16.95 -2.83 21.10
N GLN A 152 -17.96 -3.70 20.98
CA GLN A 152 -17.97 -4.75 19.99
C GLN A 152 -18.12 -4.13 18.59
N LEU A 153 -17.23 -4.48 17.67
CA LEU A 153 -17.28 -4.01 16.29
C LEU A 153 -18.51 -4.56 15.56
N VAL A 154 -19.24 -3.70 14.89
CA VAL A 154 -20.49 -4.02 14.19
C VAL A 154 -20.32 -3.97 12.69
N SER A 155 -19.73 -2.87 12.17
CA SER A 155 -19.63 -2.68 10.72
C SER A 155 -18.38 -1.91 10.29
N PHE A 156 -17.94 -2.19 9.05
CA PHE A 156 -16.97 -1.43 8.28
C PHE A 156 -17.63 -1.01 6.96
N GLN A 157 -17.60 0.27 6.62
CA GLN A 157 -17.98 0.77 5.31
C GLN A 157 -16.84 1.58 4.75
N GLY A 158 -16.37 1.25 3.54
CA GLY A 158 -15.25 1.96 2.95
C GLY A 158 -15.28 2.01 1.44
N GLU A 159 -14.67 3.06 0.90
CA GLU A 159 -14.43 3.17 -0.54
C GLU A 159 -13.04 3.75 -0.80
N PHE A 160 -12.47 3.38 -1.94
CA PHE A 160 -11.33 4.08 -2.51
C PHE A 160 -11.66 4.49 -3.94
N SER A 161 -11.82 5.78 -4.14
CA SER A 161 -12.26 6.36 -5.40
C SER A 161 -11.29 7.43 -5.90
N GLU A 162 -11.02 7.39 -7.20
CA GLU A 162 -10.23 8.38 -7.95
C GLU A 162 -10.84 8.59 -9.33
N ASP A 163 -10.36 9.57 -10.10
CA ASP A 163 -10.84 9.85 -11.46
C ASP A 163 -9.74 9.85 -12.54
N PHE A 164 -8.53 9.36 -12.20
CA PHE A 164 -7.42 9.40 -13.16
C PHE A 164 -7.61 8.50 -14.39
N MET A 165 -8.54 7.55 -14.34
CA MET A 165 -8.95 6.69 -15.45
C MET A 165 -10.34 7.08 -16.03
N ALA A 166 -10.92 8.20 -15.60
CA ALA A 166 -12.28 8.58 -16.00
C ALA A 166 -12.40 9.03 -17.47
N ASP A 167 -11.34 9.61 -18.04
CA ASP A 167 -11.32 10.00 -19.46
C ASP A 167 -11.17 8.74 -20.35
N PRO A 168 -12.18 8.40 -21.19
CA PRO A 168 -12.14 7.23 -22.08
C PRO A 168 -11.05 7.32 -23.18
N ASP A 169 -10.55 8.53 -23.45
CA ASP A 169 -9.49 8.76 -24.44
C ASP A 169 -8.08 8.78 -23.84
N SER A 170 -7.96 8.57 -22.53
CA SER A 170 -6.67 8.28 -21.90
C SER A 170 -6.04 7.02 -22.50
N PRO A 171 -4.72 7.00 -22.77
CA PRO A 171 -4.05 5.86 -23.41
C PRO A 171 -4.18 4.57 -22.61
N TRP A 172 -4.21 3.45 -23.32
CA TRP A 172 -4.05 2.14 -22.73
C TRP A 172 -2.69 2.02 -22.01
N THR A 173 -2.69 1.53 -20.78
CA THR A 173 -1.50 1.33 -19.95
C THR A 173 -1.48 -0.08 -19.38
N TRP A 174 -0.39 -0.48 -18.77
CA TRP A 174 -0.28 -1.75 -18.05
C TRP A 174 -1.40 -1.97 -17.01
N ARG A 175 -1.98 -0.88 -16.47
CA ARG A 175 -3.13 -0.93 -15.55
C ARG A 175 -4.40 -1.51 -16.19
N CYS A 176 -4.48 -1.48 -17.51
CA CYS A 176 -5.60 -2.08 -18.27
C CYS A 176 -5.37 -3.57 -18.58
N ASP A 177 -4.24 -4.14 -18.14
CA ASP A 177 -3.83 -5.51 -18.44
C ASP A 177 -4.04 -6.43 -17.23
N PRO A 178 -4.94 -7.43 -17.27
CA PRO A 178 -5.13 -8.36 -16.16
C PRO A 178 -3.88 -9.18 -15.86
N GLN A 179 -3.00 -9.42 -16.84
CA GLN A 179 -1.74 -10.16 -16.66
C GLN A 179 -0.69 -9.34 -15.88
N GLN A 180 -0.93 -8.05 -15.67
CA GLN A 180 -0.05 -7.17 -14.92
C GLN A 180 -0.67 -6.69 -13.61
N ALA A 181 -1.67 -7.40 -13.09
CA ALA A 181 -2.51 -7.02 -11.96
C ALA A 181 -3.17 -5.64 -12.18
N GLY A 182 -3.77 -5.45 -13.36
CA GLY A 182 -4.57 -4.26 -13.64
C GLY A 182 -5.94 -4.31 -12.95
N GLY A 183 -6.66 -3.18 -13.02
CA GLY A 183 -8.00 -2.99 -12.48
C GLY A 183 -8.06 -2.15 -11.21
N ALA A 184 -9.21 -1.53 -10.99
CA ALA A 184 -9.45 -0.67 -9.82
C ALA A 184 -9.36 -1.45 -8.51
N LEU A 185 -9.79 -2.72 -8.50
CA LEU A 185 -9.67 -3.59 -7.33
C LEU A 185 -8.20 -3.84 -6.94
N ALA A 186 -7.32 -4.05 -7.92
CA ALA A 186 -5.90 -4.30 -7.65
C ALA A 186 -5.16 -3.01 -7.27
N ASP A 187 -5.42 -1.91 -7.96
CA ASP A 187 -4.68 -0.66 -7.76
C ASP A 187 -5.18 0.12 -6.53
N LEU A 188 -6.48 0.36 -6.41
CA LEU A 188 -7.11 1.10 -5.31
C LEU A 188 -7.63 0.15 -4.23
N GLY A 189 -8.37 -0.88 -4.63
CA GLY A 189 -9.02 -1.81 -3.71
C GLY A 189 -8.04 -2.50 -2.77
N SER A 190 -6.83 -2.84 -3.21
CA SER A 190 -5.80 -3.45 -2.36
C SER A 190 -5.48 -2.61 -1.11
N HIS A 191 -5.38 -1.28 -1.24
CA HIS A 191 -5.21 -0.38 -0.09
C HIS A 191 -6.39 -0.43 0.87
N LEU A 192 -7.62 -0.40 0.34
CA LEU A 192 -8.83 -0.44 1.15
C LEU A 192 -8.99 -1.79 1.87
N LEU A 193 -8.70 -2.90 1.20
CA LEU A 193 -8.73 -4.24 1.78
C LEU A 193 -7.66 -4.40 2.87
N ALA A 194 -6.45 -3.90 2.62
CA ALA A 194 -5.39 -3.87 3.62
C ALA A 194 -5.80 -3.01 4.85
N MET A 195 -6.44 -1.86 4.63
CA MET A 195 -6.95 -1.00 5.70
C MET A 195 -8.07 -1.69 6.50
N ALA A 196 -9.02 -2.33 5.81
CA ALA A 196 -10.10 -3.07 6.47
C ALA A 196 -9.55 -4.21 7.34
N ARG A 197 -8.59 -4.99 6.84
CA ARG A 197 -7.93 -6.05 7.62
C ARG A 197 -7.13 -5.50 8.78
N PHE A 198 -6.40 -4.39 8.58
CA PHE A 198 -5.59 -3.73 9.60
C PHE A 198 -6.41 -3.25 10.81
N LEU A 199 -7.63 -2.77 10.57
CA LEU A 199 -8.50 -2.20 11.60
C LEU A 199 -9.54 -3.18 12.15
N MET A 200 -10.06 -4.09 11.32
CA MET A 200 -11.18 -4.99 11.68
C MET A 200 -10.74 -6.44 11.89
N GLY A 201 -9.52 -6.80 11.45
CA GLY A 201 -9.04 -8.18 11.46
C GLY A 201 -9.44 -9.00 10.23
N PRO A 202 -9.28 -10.34 10.29
CA PRO A 202 -9.47 -11.21 9.14
C PRO A 202 -10.91 -11.24 8.61
N VAL A 203 -11.03 -11.41 7.29
CA VAL A 203 -12.31 -11.61 6.59
C VAL A 203 -12.57 -13.12 6.42
N ALA A 204 -13.77 -13.56 6.74
CA ALA A 204 -14.18 -14.96 6.65
C ALA A 204 -14.91 -15.30 5.34
N ALA A 205 -15.64 -14.33 4.75
CA ALA A 205 -16.36 -14.56 3.50
C ALA A 205 -16.65 -13.25 2.77
N VAL A 206 -16.79 -13.33 1.44
CA VAL A 206 -17.11 -12.20 0.57
C VAL A 206 -18.19 -12.55 -0.45
N CYS A 207 -18.96 -11.53 -0.86
CA CYS A 207 -19.83 -11.54 -2.03
C CYS A 207 -19.57 -10.23 -2.79
N ALA A 208 -19.50 -10.26 -4.11
CA ALA A 208 -19.00 -9.09 -4.86
C ALA A 208 -19.62 -8.98 -6.26
N ASP A 209 -19.50 -7.77 -6.82
CA ASP A 209 -19.71 -7.46 -8.22
C ASP A 209 -18.57 -6.58 -8.74
N THR A 210 -18.19 -6.78 -10.02
CA THR A 210 -17.15 -5.99 -10.70
C THR A 210 -17.65 -5.57 -12.06
N HIS A 211 -17.27 -4.38 -12.51
CA HIS A 211 -17.75 -3.85 -13.78
C HIS A 211 -16.65 -3.10 -14.54
N THR A 212 -16.54 -3.37 -15.84
CA THR A 212 -15.70 -2.66 -16.80
C THR A 212 -16.59 -1.70 -17.58
N VAL A 213 -16.48 -0.41 -17.35
CA VAL A 213 -17.28 0.65 -18.00
C VAL A 213 -16.66 1.02 -19.35
N HIS A 214 -15.35 1.28 -19.36
CA HIS A 214 -14.62 1.58 -20.58
C HIS A 214 -14.08 0.28 -21.20
N GLN A 215 -14.74 -0.19 -22.26
CA GLN A 215 -14.42 -1.47 -22.88
C GLN A 215 -13.11 -1.45 -23.71
N GLU A 216 -12.63 -0.26 -24.08
CA GLU A 216 -11.42 -0.06 -24.88
C GLU A 216 -10.80 1.31 -24.65
N ARG A 217 -9.51 1.44 -24.92
CA ARG A 217 -8.75 2.70 -24.86
C ARG A 217 -7.83 2.83 -26.08
N PRO A 218 -7.49 4.06 -26.52
CA PRO A 218 -6.52 4.27 -27.57
C PRO A 218 -5.15 3.71 -27.14
N VAL A 219 -4.43 3.07 -28.06
CA VAL A 219 -3.09 2.49 -27.79
C VAL A 219 -2.06 3.55 -27.37
N ARG A 220 -2.27 4.81 -27.78
CA ARG A 220 -1.51 6.00 -27.39
C ARG A 220 -2.38 7.24 -27.56
N ALA A 221 -2.01 8.33 -26.92
CA ALA A 221 -2.76 9.59 -27.00
C ALA A 221 -3.05 9.99 -28.44
N GLY A 222 -4.32 10.23 -28.78
CA GLY A 222 -4.79 10.65 -30.10
C GLY A 222 -4.73 9.55 -31.20
N ALA A 223 -4.39 8.29 -30.88
CA ALA A 223 -4.40 7.21 -31.86
C ALA A 223 -5.85 6.77 -32.15
N PRO A 224 -6.19 6.50 -33.44
CA PRO A 224 -7.48 5.92 -33.80
C PRO A 224 -7.59 4.44 -33.41
N GLU A 225 -6.46 3.74 -33.30
CA GLU A 225 -6.39 2.36 -32.88
C GLU A 225 -6.68 2.25 -31.38
N ARG A 226 -7.61 1.35 -31.03
CA ARG A 226 -8.01 1.08 -29.65
C ARG A 226 -7.71 -0.36 -29.27
N ARG A 227 -7.41 -0.57 -28.00
CA ARG A 227 -7.16 -1.87 -27.41
C ARG A 227 -8.19 -2.17 -26.33
N ALA A 228 -8.73 -3.39 -26.35
CA ALA A 228 -9.70 -3.85 -25.37
C ALA A 228 -9.15 -3.82 -23.92
N ILE A 229 -10.05 -3.57 -22.98
CA ILE A 229 -9.82 -3.62 -21.53
C ILE A 229 -10.53 -4.84 -20.98
N ALA A 230 -9.82 -5.64 -20.18
CA ALA A 230 -10.36 -6.84 -19.54
C ALA A 230 -10.23 -6.79 -17.99
N VAL A 231 -10.15 -5.58 -17.42
CA VAL A 231 -10.05 -5.34 -15.99
C VAL A 231 -11.24 -4.49 -15.51
N ASP A 232 -11.52 -4.54 -14.23
CA ASP A 232 -12.57 -3.74 -13.60
C ASP A 232 -12.20 -2.25 -13.54
N ASP A 233 -13.16 -1.37 -13.87
CA ASP A 233 -13.12 0.05 -13.55
C ASP A 233 -13.68 0.31 -12.15
N GLN A 234 -14.54 -0.57 -11.67
CA GLN A 234 -15.11 -0.55 -10.33
C GLN A 234 -15.37 -1.96 -9.80
N ALA A 235 -15.23 -2.11 -8.49
CA ALA A 235 -15.56 -3.32 -7.76
C ALA A 235 -16.28 -2.97 -6.45
N HIS A 236 -17.30 -3.74 -6.10
CA HIS A 236 -18.05 -3.63 -4.86
C HIS A 236 -18.14 -4.98 -4.18
N ALA A 237 -17.90 -5.04 -2.86
CA ALA A 237 -17.98 -6.28 -2.13
C ALA A 237 -18.65 -6.11 -0.76
N LEU A 238 -19.38 -7.14 -0.33
CA LEU A 238 -19.84 -7.34 1.03
C LEU A 238 -18.90 -8.31 1.74
N LEU A 239 -18.53 -7.97 2.98
CA LEU A 239 -17.57 -8.71 3.78
C LEU A 239 -18.23 -9.28 5.05
N ARG A 240 -17.79 -10.45 5.47
CA ARG A 240 -18.05 -11.02 6.80
C ARG A 240 -16.70 -11.17 7.50
N PHE A 241 -16.49 -10.44 8.57
CA PHE A 241 -15.29 -10.56 9.38
C PHE A 241 -15.38 -11.76 10.34
N THR A 242 -14.24 -12.31 10.73
CA THR A 242 -14.17 -13.43 11.67
C THR A 242 -14.67 -13.07 13.06
N ASN A 243 -14.59 -11.81 13.46
CA ASN A 243 -15.12 -11.27 14.72
C ASN A 243 -16.64 -11.06 14.72
N GLY A 244 -17.34 -11.43 13.64
CA GLY A 244 -18.78 -11.32 13.49
C GLY A 244 -19.27 -10.02 12.85
N ALA A 245 -18.44 -9.00 12.72
CA ALA A 245 -18.79 -7.74 12.05
C ALA A 245 -19.12 -7.94 10.56
N ARG A 246 -19.81 -6.97 9.97
CA ARG A 246 -20.14 -6.94 8.55
C ARG A 246 -19.43 -5.76 7.90
N GLY A 247 -19.13 -5.87 6.59
CA GLY A 247 -18.53 -4.78 5.85
C GLY A 247 -19.07 -4.62 4.45
N SER A 248 -18.87 -3.42 3.91
CA SER A 248 -18.99 -3.12 2.50
C SER A 248 -17.78 -2.33 2.05
N VAL A 249 -17.22 -2.69 0.90
CA VAL A 249 -16.07 -1.99 0.30
C VAL A 249 -16.33 -1.72 -1.17
N GLY A 250 -15.82 -0.57 -1.65
CA GLY A 250 -15.89 -0.18 -3.06
C GLY A 250 -14.57 0.39 -3.55
N SER A 251 -14.16 0.03 -4.76
CA SER A 251 -13.05 0.69 -5.47
C SER A 251 -13.53 1.18 -6.83
N ASN A 252 -13.15 2.40 -7.22
CA ASN A 252 -13.57 3.01 -8.48
C ASN A 252 -12.55 4.04 -8.93
N TRP A 253 -11.91 3.84 -10.08
CA TRP A 253 -10.90 4.77 -10.62
C TRP A 253 -11.42 5.70 -11.74
N ILE A 254 -12.75 5.68 -11.99
CA ILE A 254 -13.43 6.56 -12.95
C ILE A 254 -14.46 7.48 -12.28
N LYS A 255 -14.42 7.61 -10.95
CA LYS A 255 -15.37 8.39 -10.16
C LYS A 255 -14.99 9.88 -10.18
N HIS A 256 -15.53 10.63 -11.13
CA HIS A 256 -15.23 12.05 -11.31
C HIS A 256 -15.32 12.87 -10.03
N GLY A 257 -14.30 13.73 -9.81
CA GLY A 257 -14.24 14.67 -8.69
C GLY A 257 -13.36 14.18 -7.53
N TYR A 258 -13.18 12.88 -7.36
CA TYR A 258 -12.30 12.32 -6.33
C TYR A 258 -10.87 12.15 -6.84
N LYS A 259 -9.89 12.49 -5.99
CA LYS A 259 -8.47 12.47 -6.37
C LYS A 259 -7.64 11.44 -5.60
N ASN A 260 -8.00 11.19 -4.34
CA ASN A 260 -7.38 10.19 -3.47
C ASN A 260 -8.34 9.86 -2.31
N HIS A 261 -9.58 9.52 -2.63
CA HIS A 261 -10.65 9.34 -1.66
C HIS A 261 -10.67 7.89 -1.13
N LEU A 262 -9.68 7.54 -0.30
CA LEU A 262 -9.76 6.38 0.56
C LEU A 262 -10.49 6.82 1.83
N ALA A 263 -11.75 6.47 1.93
CA ALA A 263 -12.58 6.85 3.08
C ALA A 263 -13.23 5.62 3.70
N PHE A 264 -13.40 5.64 5.03
CA PHE A 264 -14.10 4.56 5.73
C PHE A 264 -14.78 5.04 7.01
N GLU A 265 -15.78 4.26 7.42
CA GLU A 265 -16.44 4.35 8.70
C GLU A 265 -16.45 2.99 9.38
N ILE A 266 -16.13 2.97 10.69
CA ILE A 266 -16.16 1.78 11.55
C ILE A 266 -17.12 2.05 12.68
N SER A 267 -18.20 1.26 12.79
CA SER A 267 -19.14 1.35 13.88
C SER A 267 -18.95 0.18 14.85
N GLY A 268 -19.06 0.49 16.13
CA GLY A 268 -19.16 -0.46 17.21
C GLY A 268 -20.35 -0.14 18.12
N THR A 269 -20.55 -0.94 19.15
CA THR A 269 -21.68 -0.79 20.08
C THR A 269 -21.57 0.44 20.99
N LEU A 270 -20.37 1.03 21.12
CA LEU A 270 -20.09 2.18 21.99
C LEU A 270 -19.59 3.43 21.24
N GLY A 271 -19.31 3.33 19.94
CA GLY A 271 -18.80 4.46 19.18
C GLY A 271 -18.61 4.19 17.69
N THR A 272 -18.22 5.24 16.97
CA THR A 272 -17.97 5.21 15.53
C THR A 272 -16.75 6.04 15.21
N LEU A 273 -15.87 5.50 14.35
CA LEU A 273 -14.75 6.21 13.72
C LEU A 273 -15.05 6.46 12.25
N ALA A 274 -14.63 7.64 11.73
CA ALA A 274 -14.70 7.92 10.30
C ALA A 274 -13.45 8.69 9.85
N PHE A 275 -12.89 8.27 8.71
CA PHE A 275 -11.66 8.82 8.12
C PHE A 275 -11.86 9.07 6.63
N ASP A 276 -11.15 10.08 6.12
CA ASP A 276 -11.08 10.42 4.71
C ASP A 276 -9.65 10.85 4.35
N GLN A 277 -9.02 10.15 3.42
CA GLN A 277 -7.64 10.39 2.98
C GLN A 277 -7.46 11.77 2.33
N GLU A 278 -8.48 12.35 1.71
CA GLU A 278 -8.42 13.73 1.19
C GLU A 278 -8.37 14.77 2.32
N ARG A 279 -8.60 14.32 3.58
CA ARG A 279 -8.43 15.07 4.83
C ARG A 279 -7.53 14.29 5.81
N LEU A 280 -6.42 13.79 5.31
CA LEU A 280 -5.57 12.81 6.00
C LEU A 280 -5.06 13.21 7.40
N ASN A 281 -5.20 14.47 7.79
CA ASN A 281 -4.83 14.97 9.12
C ASN A 281 -6.05 15.14 10.06
N GLU A 282 -7.21 14.56 9.70
CA GLU A 282 -8.44 14.57 10.48
C GLU A 282 -9.00 13.17 10.69
N LEU A 283 -9.43 12.86 11.91
CA LEU A 283 -10.19 11.66 12.24
C LEU A 283 -11.45 12.10 12.98
N ARG A 284 -12.59 11.55 12.64
CA ARG A 284 -13.85 11.79 13.36
C ARG A 284 -14.14 10.63 14.29
N LEU A 285 -14.43 10.93 15.55
CA LEU A 285 -14.77 9.96 16.58
C LEU A 285 -16.09 10.34 17.23
N TYR A 286 -17.02 9.41 17.28
CA TYR A 286 -18.22 9.48 18.08
C TYR A 286 -18.13 8.46 19.22
N ARG A 287 -18.44 8.88 20.45
CA ARG A 287 -18.63 8.00 21.59
C ARG A 287 -20.10 8.05 22.03
N ALA A 288 -20.67 6.92 22.42
CA ALA A 288 -22.04 6.85 22.90
C ALA A 288 -22.30 7.86 24.02
N GLY A 289 -23.42 8.57 23.96
CA GLY A 289 -23.76 9.63 24.90
C GLY A 289 -23.21 11.02 24.57
N GLN A 290 -22.39 11.18 23.55
CA GLN A 290 -21.93 12.49 23.08
C GLN A 290 -22.95 13.12 22.09
N PRO A 291 -23.00 14.47 21.96
CA PRO A 291 -23.97 15.13 21.09
C PRO A 291 -23.69 14.97 19.59
N GLY A 292 -22.50 14.44 19.18
CA GLY A 292 -22.11 14.26 17.79
C GLY A 292 -20.65 13.85 17.66
N PHE A 293 -20.16 13.79 16.41
CA PHE A 293 -18.76 13.47 16.12
C PHE A 293 -17.83 14.58 16.63
N GLN A 294 -16.77 14.15 17.31
CA GLN A 294 -15.60 14.96 17.61
C GLN A 294 -14.61 14.85 16.44
N ARG A 295 -14.02 15.97 16.04
CA ARG A 295 -12.92 16.02 15.08
C ARG A 295 -11.59 15.98 15.84
N LEU A 296 -10.82 14.94 15.63
CA LEU A 296 -9.45 14.80 16.13
C LEU A 296 -8.48 15.24 15.02
N LEU A 297 -7.57 16.14 15.36
CA LEU A 297 -6.56 16.64 14.43
C LEU A 297 -5.22 15.95 14.71
N ALA A 298 -4.48 15.63 13.65
CA ALA A 298 -3.11 15.18 13.79
C ALA A 298 -2.25 16.27 14.46
N GLY A 299 -1.39 15.85 15.38
CA GLY A 299 -0.54 16.76 16.13
C GLY A 299 0.58 16.05 16.88
N PRO A 300 1.46 16.82 17.58
CA PRO A 300 2.69 16.31 18.20
C PRO A 300 2.50 15.21 19.26
N ALA A 301 1.30 15.08 19.82
CA ALA A 301 0.98 14.00 20.76
C ALA A 301 0.85 12.62 20.09
N LEU A 302 0.71 12.57 18.76
CA LEU A 302 0.61 11.31 18.02
C LEU A 302 2.00 10.77 17.65
N PRO A 303 2.20 9.44 17.69
CA PRO A 303 3.46 8.81 17.34
C PRO A 303 3.93 9.23 15.93
N GLY A 304 5.20 9.60 15.81
CA GLY A 304 5.83 9.98 14.54
C GLY A 304 5.56 11.42 14.08
N TYR A 305 4.47 12.06 14.50
CA TYR A 305 4.16 13.42 14.05
C TYR A 305 5.20 14.46 14.51
N ALA A 306 5.57 14.44 15.80
CA ALA A 306 6.50 15.42 16.38
C ALA A 306 7.89 15.44 15.73
N ALA A 307 8.29 14.33 15.12
CA ALA A 307 9.56 14.24 14.40
C ALA A 307 9.59 15.14 13.15
N PHE A 308 8.45 15.35 12.51
CA PHE A 308 8.32 16.27 11.36
C PHE A 308 8.00 17.70 11.79
N SER A 309 7.15 17.86 12.80
CA SER A 309 6.77 19.19 13.31
C SER A 309 6.44 19.13 14.80
N PRO A 310 7.14 19.94 15.63
CA PRO A 310 6.85 20.05 17.06
C PRO A 310 5.59 20.88 17.37
N ALA A 311 5.03 21.56 16.37
CA ALA A 311 3.89 22.46 16.52
C ALA A 311 2.61 21.84 15.94
N PRO A 312 1.44 21.96 16.62
CA PRO A 312 0.17 21.52 16.09
C PRO A 312 -0.26 22.37 14.89
N GLY A 313 -1.09 21.78 14.00
CA GLY A 313 -1.65 22.47 12.85
C GLY A 313 -0.77 22.45 11.57
N HIS A 314 0.48 21.97 11.65
CA HIS A 314 1.29 21.67 10.48
C HIS A 314 0.91 20.29 9.96
N GLN A 315 0.48 20.20 8.72
CA GLN A 315 -0.05 18.97 8.17
C GLN A 315 1.06 18.04 7.67
N LEU A 316 0.91 16.75 7.93
CA LEU A 316 1.68 15.71 7.24
C LEU A 316 1.06 15.47 5.86
N GLY A 317 1.89 15.00 4.92
CA GLY A 317 1.49 14.65 3.56
C GLY A 317 1.93 13.23 3.17
N TYR A 318 1.74 12.90 1.90
CA TYR A 318 2.04 11.59 1.33
C TYR A 318 3.49 11.13 1.57
N ASN A 319 4.46 12.05 1.43
CA ASN A 319 5.88 11.72 1.57
C ASN A 319 6.28 11.49 3.02
N GLU A 320 5.66 12.17 3.97
CA GLU A 320 5.86 11.94 5.40
C GLU A 320 5.33 10.56 5.80
N LEU A 321 4.17 10.13 5.27
CA LEU A 321 3.65 8.77 5.50
C LEU A 321 4.61 7.71 4.95
N LYS A 322 5.21 7.91 3.78
CA LYS A 322 6.23 7.00 3.22
C LYS A 322 7.51 7.01 4.07
N THR A 323 7.88 8.14 4.66
CA THR A 323 9.04 8.24 5.58
C THR A 323 8.77 7.51 6.89
N LEU A 324 7.55 7.59 7.44
CA LEU A 324 7.11 6.80 8.61
C LEU A 324 7.17 5.30 8.33
N GLU A 325 6.68 4.87 7.17
CA GLU A 325 6.73 3.46 6.76
C GLU A 325 8.17 2.94 6.67
N VAL A 326 9.09 3.73 6.10
CA VAL A 326 10.52 3.38 6.04
C VAL A 326 11.13 3.33 7.45
N GLN A 327 10.80 4.28 8.32
CA GLN A 327 11.27 4.29 9.71
C GLN A 327 10.85 3.00 10.44
N GLU A 328 9.59 2.59 10.35
CA GLU A 328 9.10 1.36 10.98
C GLU A 328 9.75 0.09 10.38
N LEU A 329 9.99 0.05 9.06
CA LEU A 329 10.73 -1.03 8.42
C LEU A 329 12.15 -1.16 9.01
N LEU A 330 12.87 -0.05 9.14
CA LEU A 330 14.24 -0.06 9.67
C LEU A 330 14.29 -0.47 11.14
N MET A 331 13.31 -0.04 11.93
CA MET A 331 13.17 -0.50 13.32
C MET A 331 12.91 -2.00 13.39
N ALA A 332 12.03 -2.54 12.53
CA ALA A 332 11.76 -3.98 12.46
C ALA A 332 13.01 -4.79 12.06
N MET A 333 13.82 -4.29 11.12
CA MET A 333 15.09 -4.92 10.73
C MET A 333 16.12 -4.97 11.87
N CYS A 334 15.99 -4.10 12.86
CA CYS A 334 16.80 -4.09 14.07
C CYS A 334 16.15 -4.81 15.27
N GLY A 335 15.10 -5.58 15.03
CA GLY A 335 14.35 -6.28 16.09
C GLY A 335 13.55 -5.37 17.02
N GLN A 336 13.24 -4.17 16.56
CA GLN A 336 12.47 -3.15 17.30
C GLN A 336 11.25 -2.72 16.47
N GLY A 337 10.27 -2.12 17.13
CA GLY A 337 9.14 -1.50 16.42
C GLY A 337 7.90 -2.39 16.32
N ARG A 338 6.93 -1.91 15.54
CA ARG A 338 5.62 -2.55 15.35
C ARG A 338 5.66 -3.51 14.16
N ASP A 339 4.82 -4.53 14.22
CA ASP A 339 4.51 -5.34 13.05
C ASP A 339 3.75 -4.48 12.04
N GLY A 340 4.30 -4.32 10.84
CA GLY A 340 3.64 -3.70 9.71
C GLY A 340 3.21 -4.76 8.69
N THR A 341 2.59 -4.35 7.59
CA THR A 341 2.16 -5.27 6.54
C THR A 341 3.39 -5.91 5.87
N ASP A 342 3.70 -7.12 6.29
CA ASP A 342 4.72 -7.97 5.71
C ASP A 342 4.17 -8.78 4.51
N PHE A 343 4.95 -9.73 4.00
CA PHE A 343 4.50 -10.58 2.89
C PHE A 343 3.39 -11.54 3.30
N GLN A 344 3.28 -11.93 4.57
CA GLN A 344 2.17 -12.77 5.04
C GLN A 344 0.85 -11.99 4.99
N GLU A 345 0.80 -10.83 5.59
CA GLU A 345 -0.41 -10.00 5.63
C GLU A 345 -0.78 -9.51 4.22
N ALA A 346 0.20 -9.16 3.38
CA ALA A 346 -0.05 -8.80 2.00
C ALA A 346 -0.58 -9.98 1.17
N TRP A 347 -0.09 -11.20 1.39
CA TRP A 347 -0.66 -12.40 0.78
C TRP A 347 -2.15 -12.59 1.14
N GLU A 348 -2.53 -12.36 2.39
CA GLU A 348 -3.93 -12.40 2.80
C GLU A 348 -4.79 -11.33 2.09
N VAL A 349 -4.22 -10.15 1.82
CA VAL A 349 -4.89 -9.12 0.99
C VAL A 349 -5.09 -9.61 -0.44
N GLU A 350 -4.08 -10.25 -1.04
CA GLU A 350 -4.19 -10.81 -2.40
C GLU A 350 -5.18 -11.98 -2.47
N ARG A 351 -5.24 -12.84 -1.44
CA ARG A 351 -6.26 -13.88 -1.32
C ARG A 351 -7.67 -13.30 -1.28
N LEU A 352 -7.86 -12.24 -0.50
CA LEU A 352 -9.13 -11.54 -0.39
C LEU A 352 -9.53 -10.90 -1.73
N ALA A 353 -8.60 -10.26 -2.43
CA ALA A 353 -8.84 -9.69 -3.76
C ALA A 353 -9.20 -10.76 -4.80
N ALA A 354 -8.51 -11.92 -4.77
CA ALA A 354 -8.83 -13.07 -5.61
C ALA A 354 -10.24 -13.63 -5.30
N ALA A 355 -10.60 -13.75 -4.02
CA ALA A 355 -11.92 -14.19 -3.60
C ALA A 355 -13.04 -13.22 -4.03
N ILE A 356 -12.78 -11.91 -4.04
CA ILE A 356 -13.70 -10.89 -4.56
C ILE A 356 -13.95 -11.10 -6.06
N ARG A 357 -12.88 -11.29 -6.87
CA ARG A 357 -13.04 -11.59 -8.31
C ARG A 357 -13.83 -12.87 -8.54
N LEU A 358 -13.52 -13.94 -7.79
CA LEU A 358 -14.23 -15.19 -7.88
C LEU A 358 -15.72 -15.07 -7.48
N ALA A 359 -16.00 -14.30 -6.41
CA ALA A 359 -17.36 -14.04 -5.96
C ALA A 359 -18.19 -13.30 -7.00
N ALA A 360 -17.59 -12.30 -7.68
CA ALA A 360 -18.23 -11.57 -8.77
C ALA A 360 -18.49 -12.47 -10.00
N GLN A 361 -17.54 -13.34 -10.35
CA GLN A 361 -17.67 -14.27 -11.47
C GLN A 361 -18.71 -15.34 -11.21
N GLU A 362 -18.73 -15.92 -10.01
CA GLU A 362 -19.63 -17.02 -9.64
C GLU A 362 -20.97 -16.55 -9.05
N GLN A 363 -21.13 -15.24 -8.80
CA GLN A 363 -22.32 -14.60 -8.22
C GLN A 363 -22.79 -15.26 -6.93
N ARG A 364 -21.86 -15.63 -6.07
CA ARG A 364 -22.13 -16.25 -4.77
C ARG A 364 -21.14 -15.80 -3.69
N TRP A 365 -21.46 -16.11 -2.43
CA TRP A 365 -20.54 -15.98 -1.32
C TRP A 365 -19.37 -16.96 -1.46
N ILE A 366 -18.13 -16.44 -1.32
CA ILE A 366 -16.90 -17.21 -1.24
C ILE A 366 -16.39 -17.16 0.20
N THR A 367 -16.08 -18.30 0.78
CA THR A 367 -15.41 -18.44 2.09
C THR A 367 -13.90 -18.43 1.89
N LEU A 368 -13.15 -17.75 2.78
CA LEU A 368 -11.70 -17.56 2.74
C LEU A 368 -10.96 -18.60 3.59
#